data_02ad278d65378de094c2d9562cf950d5
#
_entry.id   02ad278d65378de094c2d9562cf950d5
#
_cell.length_a   1.000
_cell.length_b   1.000
_cell.length_c   1.000
_cell.angle_alpha   90.00
_cell.angle_beta   90.00
_cell.angle_gamma   90.00
#
_symmetry.space_group_name_H-M   'P 1'
#
loop_
_entity.id
_entity.type
_entity.pdbx_description
1 polymer ?
#
loop_
_entity_poly.entity_id
_entity_poly.type
_entity_poly.pdbx_seq_one_letter_code
_entity_poly.pdbx_strand_id
1 'polypeptide(L)'
;LSERQKNIFRDIMVTYIWGDSRTGKTRYVLEKYGYDKVYKISNYEHPFDNYTGENVILFDEFRSGIPITDMLQYLDGYPCRLSARYSDKIACYTDVYIVSNIPIDRQYPNKQIEEPQTYNAFVNRITRAFKFERNEKNSNFTIIRKRL
;
A
#
# COMPACT_ATOMS: atom_id res chain seq x y z
N LEU A 1 10.10 6.15 20.57
CA LEU A 1 9.28 5.33 19.66
C LEU A 1 10.14 4.50 18.72
N SER A 2 11.12 5.13 18.06
CA SER A 2 11.93 4.44 17.06
C SER A 2 12.77 3.30 17.66
N GLU A 3 13.31 3.44 18.86
CA GLU A 3 14.10 2.40 19.52
C GLU A 3 13.25 1.16 19.82
N ARG A 4 12.01 1.37 20.22
CA ARG A 4 11.06 0.29 20.47
C ARG A 4 10.70 -0.45 19.18
N GLN A 5 10.45 0.31 18.11
CA GLN A 5 10.01 -0.24 16.83
C GLN A 5 11.09 -1.06 16.12
N LYS A 6 12.35 -0.83 16.45
CA LYS A 6 13.46 -1.58 15.85
C LYS A 6 13.45 -3.06 16.19
N ASN A 7 12.77 -3.46 17.28
CA ASN A 7 12.81 -4.82 17.79
C ASN A 7 11.45 -5.49 17.88
N ILE A 8 10.42 -4.89 17.27
CA ILE A 8 9.05 -5.38 17.37
C ILE A 8 8.58 -5.86 16.01
N PHE A 9 8.08 -7.10 15.97
CA PHE A 9 7.33 -7.59 14.82
C PHE A 9 5.92 -6.98 14.86
N ARG A 10 5.49 -6.39 13.75
CA ARG A 10 4.19 -5.74 13.62
C ARG A 10 3.24 -6.64 12.86
N ASP A 11 2.02 -6.80 13.35
CA ASP A 11 0.95 -7.41 12.57
C ASP A 11 0.44 -6.39 11.57
N ILE A 12 0.72 -6.61 10.29
CA ILE A 12 0.38 -5.66 9.24
C ILE A 12 -0.83 -6.15 8.46
N MET A 13 -1.81 -5.24 8.32
CA MET A 13 -2.95 -5.44 7.43
C MET A 13 -2.66 -4.72 6.12
N VAL A 14 -2.63 -5.46 5.01
CA VAL A 14 -2.40 -4.89 3.68
C VAL A 14 -3.69 -4.98 2.89
N THR A 15 -4.22 -3.85 2.48
CA THR A 15 -5.45 -3.75 1.69
C THR A 15 -5.12 -3.21 0.32
N TYR A 16 -5.55 -3.92 -0.71
CA TYR A 16 -5.41 -3.49 -2.10
C TYR A 16 -6.77 -3.01 -2.60
N ILE A 17 -6.83 -1.77 -3.07
CA ILE A 17 -8.05 -1.16 -3.60
C ILE A 17 -7.79 -0.76 -5.05
N TRP A 18 -8.65 -1.22 -5.96
CA TRP A 18 -8.48 -0.92 -7.37
C TRP A 18 -9.82 -0.61 -8.03
N GLY A 19 -9.75 0.04 -9.17
CA GLY A 19 -10.92 0.46 -9.93
C GLY A 19 -10.58 1.67 -10.79
N ASP A 20 -11.54 2.09 -11.59
CA ASP A 20 -11.37 3.24 -12.48
C ASP A 20 -11.10 4.52 -11.70
N SER A 21 -10.55 5.51 -12.39
CA SER A 21 -10.32 6.84 -11.81
C SER A 21 -11.61 7.43 -11.28
N ARG A 22 -11.48 8.25 -10.21
CA ARG A 22 -12.60 8.99 -9.61
C ARG A 22 -13.67 8.09 -9.00
N THR A 23 -13.30 6.90 -8.54
CA THR A 23 -14.20 6.04 -7.77
C THR A 23 -14.08 6.25 -6.28
N GLY A 24 -13.28 7.23 -5.84
CA GLY A 24 -13.15 7.58 -4.43
C GLY A 24 -12.25 6.68 -3.61
N LYS A 25 -11.31 5.96 -4.26
CA LYS A 25 -10.43 5.02 -3.59
C LYS A 25 -9.56 5.70 -2.53
N THR A 26 -8.83 6.73 -2.92
CA THR A 26 -7.95 7.47 -2.03
C THR A 26 -8.75 8.20 -0.94
N ARG A 27 -9.83 8.83 -1.32
CA ARG A 27 -10.70 9.55 -0.38
C ARG A 27 -11.27 8.61 0.69
N TYR A 28 -11.64 7.40 0.31
CA TYR A 28 -12.14 6.40 1.26
C TYR A 28 -11.15 6.15 2.39
N VAL A 29 -9.87 5.96 2.05
CA VAL A 29 -8.83 5.70 3.04
C VAL A 29 -8.59 6.93 3.90
N LEU A 30 -8.46 8.10 3.28
CA LEU A 30 -8.15 9.33 4.00
C LEU A 30 -9.28 9.74 4.94
N GLU A 31 -10.53 9.54 4.55
CA GLU A 31 -11.67 9.86 5.42
C GLU A 31 -11.87 8.82 6.52
N LYS A 32 -11.50 7.56 6.28
CA LYS A 32 -11.63 6.50 7.28
C LYS A 32 -10.75 6.76 8.50
N TYR A 33 -9.53 7.26 8.30
CA TYR A 33 -8.55 7.44 9.39
C TYR A 33 -8.33 8.89 9.76
N GLY A 34 -8.68 9.82 8.90
CA GLY A 34 -8.35 11.24 9.05
C GLY A 34 -7.14 11.60 8.19
N TYR A 35 -7.21 12.74 7.52
CA TYR A 35 -6.18 13.17 6.54
C TYR A 35 -4.80 13.32 7.17
N ASP A 36 -4.73 13.69 8.43
CA ASP A 36 -3.48 13.88 9.16
C ASP A 36 -2.88 12.58 9.71
N LYS A 37 -3.63 11.48 9.66
CA LYS A 37 -3.21 10.20 10.22
C LYS A 37 -2.68 9.22 9.17
N VAL A 38 -2.82 9.56 7.90
CA VAL A 38 -2.41 8.71 6.80
C VAL A 38 -1.22 9.35 6.10
N TYR A 39 -0.14 8.59 5.99
CA TYR A 39 0.99 9.00 5.17
C TYR A 39 0.74 8.56 3.73
N LYS A 40 0.45 9.52 2.86
CA LYS A 40 0.17 9.25 1.44
C LYS A 40 1.46 9.33 0.63
N ILE A 41 1.76 8.27 -0.13
CA ILE A 41 2.93 8.18 -0.97
C ILE A 41 2.50 8.36 -2.43
N SER A 42 2.94 9.43 -3.06
CA SER A 42 2.70 9.71 -4.49
C SER A 42 4.00 9.80 -5.28
N ASN A 43 5.10 10.11 -4.60
CA ASN A 43 6.43 10.19 -5.21
C ASN A 43 7.19 8.90 -4.90
N TYR A 44 7.38 8.07 -5.93
CA TYR A 44 7.99 6.76 -5.76
C TYR A 44 9.52 6.77 -5.89
N GLU A 45 10.13 7.90 -6.20
CA GLU A 45 11.58 8.05 -6.13
C GLU A 45 12.07 8.17 -4.70
N HIS A 46 11.34 8.93 -3.87
CA HIS A 46 11.69 9.18 -2.48
C HIS A 46 10.47 8.98 -1.59
N PRO A 47 9.95 7.74 -1.51
CA PRO A 47 8.62 7.52 -0.95
C PRO A 47 8.47 7.88 0.53
N PHE A 48 9.54 7.78 1.32
CA PHE A 48 9.44 7.95 2.77
C PHE A 48 10.13 9.21 3.30
N ASP A 49 10.48 10.16 2.44
CA ASP A 49 11.18 11.38 2.87
C ASP A 49 10.44 12.15 3.97
N ASN A 50 9.11 12.18 3.90
CA ASN A 50 8.29 12.94 4.84
C ASN A 50 7.57 12.07 5.86
N TYR A 51 7.89 10.79 5.92
CA TYR A 51 7.26 9.89 6.88
C TYR A 51 7.68 10.26 8.30
N THR A 52 6.73 10.37 9.21
CA THR A 52 6.96 10.77 10.60
C THR A 52 6.39 9.78 11.60
N GLY A 53 6.23 8.51 11.21
CA GLY A 53 5.76 7.47 12.11
C GLY A 53 4.27 7.22 12.09
N GLU A 54 3.58 7.67 11.06
CA GLU A 54 2.13 7.42 10.92
C GLU A 54 1.84 5.92 10.93
N ASN A 55 0.72 5.54 11.56
CA ASN A 55 0.31 4.14 11.64
C ASN A 55 -0.30 3.60 10.35
N VAL A 56 -0.73 4.48 9.46
CA VAL A 56 -1.36 4.11 8.18
C VAL A 56 -0.55 4.71 7.06
N ILE A 57 -0.16 3.89 6.08
CA ILE A 57 0.45 4.38 4.84
C ILE A 57 -0.41 4.00 3.65
N LEU A 58 -0.40 4.85 2.64
CA LEU A 58 -1.18 4.71 1.43
C LEU A 58 -0.26 4.89 0.22
N PHE A 59 -0.08 3.82 -0.55
CA PHE A 59 0.59 3.91 -1.85
C PHE A 59 -0.46 4.32 -2.87
N ASP A 60 -0.43 5.60 -3.28
CA ASP A 60 -1.44 6.17 -4.16
C ASP A 60 -1.05 6.00 -5.63
N GLU A 61 -2.04 5.71 -6.46
CA GLU A 61 -1.85 5.50 -7.90
C GLU A 61 -0.70 4.53 -8.20
N PHE A 62 -0.68 3.41 -7.49
CA PHE A 62 0.42 2.46 -7.56
C PHE A 62 0.36 1.66 -8.87
N ARG A 63 1.42 1.71 -9.65
CA ARG A 63 1.58 0.95 -10.88
C ARG A 63 3.00 0.41 -10.96
N SER A 64 3.34 -0.47 -10.02
CA SER A 64 4.66 -1.11 -9.94
C SER A 64 5.80 -0.09 -9.87
N GLY A 65 5.54 1.05 -9.23
CA GLY A 65 6.51 2.16 -9.16
C GLY A 65 7.65 1.97 -8.18
N ILE A 66 7.61 0.90 -7.39
CA ILE A 66 8.67 0.52 -6.45
C ILE A 66 9.15 -0.88 -6.84
N PRO A 67 10.46 -1.15 -6.83
CA PRO A 67 10.94 -2.51 -7.08
C PRO A 67 10.26 -3.52 -6.17
N ILE A 68 9.89 -4.68 -6.71
CA ILE A 68 9.11 -5.67 -5.97
C ILE A 68 9.84 -6.14 -4.72
N THR A 69 11.17 -6.24 -4.77
CA THR A 69 11.96 -6.65 -3.60
C THR A 69 11.84 -5.65 -2.45
N ASP A 70 11.74 -4.37 -2.76
CA ASP A 70 11.51 -3.33 -1.74
C ASP A 70 10.08 -3.41 -1.19
N MET A 71 9.10 -3.61 -2.06
CA MET A 71 7.71 -3.76 -1.62
C MET A 71 7.54 -4.95 -0.69
N LEU A 72 8.23 -6.05 -0.93
CA LEU A 72 8.17 -7.20 -0.03
C LEU A 72 8.58 -6.83 1.39
N GLN A 73 9.59 -5.97 1.54
CA GLN A 73 10.02 -5.50 2.86
C GLN A 73 9.00 -4.54 3.47
N TYR A 74 8.45 -3.63 2.67
CA TYR A 74 7.48 -2.65 3.18
C TYR A 74 6.17 -3.30 3.61
N LEU A 75 5.81 -4.44 3.02
CA LEU A 75 4.54 -5.11 3.27
C LEU A 75 4.62 -6.21 4.33
N ASP A 76 5.80 -6.48 4.91
CA ASP A 76 5.89 -7.43 6.00
C ASP A 76 6.06 -6.72 7.34
N GLY A 77 5.92 -7.47 8.44
CA GLY A 77 5.92 -6.91 9.78
C GLY A 77 7.28 -6.86 10.45
N TYR A 78 8.33 -7.32 9.80
CA TYR A 78 9.66 -7.30 10.40
C TYR A 78 10.16 -5.86 10.56
N PRO A 79 11.01 -5.59 11.56
CA PRO A 79 11.60 -4.27 11.70
C PRO A 79 12.25 -3.84 10.38
N CYS A 80 11.87 -2.65 9.92
CA CYS A 80 12.29 -2.17 8.61
C CYS A 80 12.74 -0.73 8.70
N ARG A 81 13.95 -0.48 8.21
CA ARG A 81 14.48 0.88 8.05
C ARG A 81 14.06 1.39 6.68
N LEU A 82 13.37 2.52 6.69
CA LEU A 82 12.88 3.15 5.47
C LEU A 82 13.91 4.18 5.01
N SER A 83 14.42 3.99 3.81
CA SER A 83 15.43 4.91 3.26
C SER A 83 14.81 6.26 2.93
N ALA A 84 15.45 7.32 3.39
CA ALA A 84 15.04 8.70 3.12
C ALA A 84 16.30 9.55 2.92
N ARG A 85 16.17 10.64 2.11
CA ARG A 85 17.33 11.43 1.71
C ARG A 85 18.05 12.11 2.86
N TYR A 86 17.32 12.55 3.87
CA TYR A 86 17.88 13.39 4.93
C TYR A 86 18.12 12.63 6.23
N SER A 87 17.32 11.65 6.51
CA SER A 87 17.52 10.76 7.67
C SER A 87 16.66 9.51 7.46
N ASP A 88 17.24 8.35 7.77
CA ASP A 88 16.48 7.11 7.69
C ASP A 88 15.35 7.11 8.72
N LYS A 89 14.26 6.48 8.35
CA LYS A 89 13.08 6.33 9.19
C LYS A 89 12.92 4.87 9.60
N ILE A 90 12.17 4.64 10.65
CA ILE A 90 11.81 3.28 11.09
C ILE A 90 10.33 3.07 10.80
N ALA A 91 9.99 1.94 10.19
CA ALA A 91 8.62 1.60 9.89
C ALA A 91 7.83 1.38 11.17
N CYS A 92 6.78 2.17 11.37
CA CYS A 92 5.87 2.09 12.53
C CYS A 92 4.45 1.74 12.13
N TYR A 93 4.16 1.74 10.84
CA TYR A 93 2.80 1.53 10.33
C TYR A 93 2.35 0.08 10.53
N THR A 94 1.05 -0.08 10.74
CA THR A 94 0.38 -1.38 10.87
C THR A 94 -0.69 -1.59 9.80
N ASP A 95 -1.12 -0.53 9.14
CA ASP A 95 -2.11 -0.59 8.07
C ASP A 95 -1.52 -0.01 6.80
N VAL A 96 -1.54 -0.83 5.75
CA VAL A 96 -1.02 -0.44 4.44
C VAL A 96 -2.14 -0.53 3.43
N TYR A 97 -2.32 0.54 2.67
CA TYR A 97 -3.26 0.56 1.55
C TYR A 97 -2.48 0.75 0.27
N ILE A 98 -2.79 -0.09 -0.72
CA ILE A 98 -2.28 0.07 -2.07
C ILE A 98 -3.48 0.43 -2.93
N VAL A 99 -3.47 1.63 -3.49
CA VAL A 99 -4.56 2.14 -4.33
C VAL A 99 -4.06 2.19 -5.78
N SER A 100 -4.82 1.59 -6.68
CA SER A 100 -4.41 1.48 -8.07
C SER A 100 -5.61 1.52 -9.02
N ASN A 101 -5.37 1.86 -10.27
CA ASN A 101 -6.36 1.75 -11.34
C ASN A 101 -6.36 0.36 -11.98
N ILE A 102 -5.36 -0.47 -11.67
CA ILE A 102 -5.23 -1.81 -12.25
C ILE A 102 -5.34 -2.87 -11.17
N PRO A 103 -5.86 -4.07 -11.51
CA PRO A 103 -5.92 -5.17 -10.55
C PRO A 103 -4.52 -5.71 -10.22
N ILE A 104 -4.45 -6.51 -9.17
CA ILE A 104 -3.19 -7.09 -8.69
C ILE A 104 -2.48 -7.88 -9.78
N ASP A 105 -3.23 -8.62 -10.58
CA ASP A 105 -2.67 -9.48 -11.63
C ASP A 105 -2.07 -8.70 -12.81
N ARG A 106 -2.15 -7.39 -12.80
CA ARG A 106 -1.46 -6.53 -13.75
C ARG A 106 -0.26 -5.79 -13.16
N GLN A 107 -0.02 -5.94 -11.87
CA GLN A 107 1.18 -5.39 -11.25
C GLN A 107 2.38 -6.28 -11.57
N TYR A 108 3.53 -5.67 -11.80
CA TYR A 108 4.79 -6.36 -12.05
C TYR A 108 4.70 -7.43 -13.15
N PRO A 109 4.24 -7.09 -14.35
CA PRO A 109 4.01 -8.11 -15.39
C PRO A 109 5.26 -8.90 -15.77
N ASN A 110 6.44 -8.25 -15.78
CA ASN A 110 7.68 -8.95 -16.11
C ASN A 110 8.07 -9.94 -14.99
N LYS A 111 7.84 -9.57 -13.75
CA LYS A 111 8.15 -10.45 -12.61
C LYS A 111 7.25 -11.67 -12.56
N GLN A 112 6.03 -11.55 -13.02
CA GLN A 112 5.13 -12.70 -13.12
C GLN A 112 5.73 -13.79 -14.02
N ILE A 113 6.43 -13.38 -15.08
CA ILE A 113 7.03 -14.30 -16.05
C ILE A 113 8.42 -14.73 -15.61
N GLU A 114 9.26 -13.78 -15.20
CA GLU A 114 10.68 -14.03 -14.93
C GLU A 114 10.93 -14.61 -13.53
N GLU A 115 10.12 -14.17 -12.55
CA GLU A 115 10.30 -14.55 -11.14
C GLU A 115 8.93 -14.80 -10.49
N PRO A 116 8.21 -15.87 -10.92
CA PRO A 116 6.85 -16.10 -10.44
C PRO A 116 6.77 -16.30 -8.92
N GLN A 117 7.79 -16.89 -8.29
CA GLN A 117 7.81 -17.06 -6.84
C GLN A 117 7.89 -15.72 -6.10
N THR A 118 8.68 -14.78 -6.61
CA THR A 118 8.77 -13.44 -6.05
C THR A 118 7.45 -12.70 -6.18
N TYR A 119 6.81 -12.82 -7.33
CA TYR A 119 5.50 -12.22 -7.54
C TYR A 119 4.45 -12.82 -6.59
N ASN A 120 4.45 -14.14 -6.42
CA ASN A 120 3.53 -14.80 -5.49
C ASN A 120 3.75 -14.35 -4.05
N ALA A 121 5.01 -14.10 -3.67
CA ALA A 121 5.31 -13.55 -2.34
C ALA A 121 4.68 -12.18 -2.14
N PHE A 122 4.68 -11.34 -3.18
CA PHE A 122 4.00 -10.04 -3.16
C PHE A 122 2.48 -10.21 -2.96
N VAL A 123 1.86 -11.07 -3.77
CA VAL A 123 0.43 -11.34 -3.67
C VAL A 123 0.05 -11.87 -2.29
N ASN A 124 0.88 -12.76 -1.74
CA ASN A 124 0.61 -13.39 -0.44
C ASN A 124 0.67 -12.39 0.72
N ARG A 125 1.35 -11.25 0.57
CA ARG A 125 1.39 -10.22 1.59
C ARG A 125 0.13 -9.36 1.61
N ILE A 126 -0.68 -9.43 0.57
CA ILE A 126 -1.93 -8.66 0.50
C ILE A 126 -3.01 -9.41 1.26
N THR A 127 -3.51 -8.80 2.34
CA THR A 127 -4.47 -9.43 3.25
C THR A 127 -5.88 -9.46 2.67
N ARG A 128 -6.27 -8.38 1.99
CA ARG A 128 -7.61 -8.27 1.41
C ARG A 128 -7.57 -7.34 0.20
N ALA A 129 -8.54 -7.52 -0.70
CA ALA A 129 -8.64 -6.69 -1.90
C ALA A 129 -10.08 -6.30 -2.15
N PHE A 130 -10.27 -5.05 -2.58
CA PHE A 130 -11.57 -4.51 -2.93
C PHE A 130 -11.50 -3.87 -4.31
N LYS A 131 -12.56 -4.09 -5.09
CA LYS A 131 -12.77 -3.35 -6.33
C LYS A 131 -13.78 -2.23 -6.07
N PHE A 132 -13.43 -1.01 -6.46
CA PHE A 132 -14.34 0.13 -6.38
C PHE A 132 -14.96 0.36 -7.76
N GLU A 133 -16.28 0.40 -7.79
CA GLU A 133 -17.04 0.74 -8.98
C GLU A 133 -18.00 1.86 -8.66
N ARG A 134 -18.22 2.73 -9.64
CA ARG A 134 -19.17 3.81 -9.48
C ARG A 134 -20.58 3.27 -9.61
N ASN A 135 -21.44 3.61 -8.67
CA ASN A 135 -22.87 3.29 -8.77
C ASN A 135 -23.55 4.33 -9.63
N GLU A 136 -23.98 3.94 -10.82
CA GLU A 136 -24.59 4.83 -11.80
C GLU A 136 -25.95 5.39 -11.35
N LYS A 137 -26.68 4.66 -10.49
CA LYS A 137 -28.04 5.05 -10.09
C LYS A 137 -28.08 6.23 -9.12
N ASN A 138 -27.09 6.34 -8.24
CA ASN A 138 -27.09 7.36 -7.18
C ASN A 138 -25.76 8.06 -6.99
N SER A 139 -24.84 7.89 -7.90
CA SER A 139 -23.48 8.46 -7.86
C SER A 139 -22.64 8.05 -6.65
N ASN A 140 -23.11 7.07 -5.88
CA ASN A 140 -22.33 6.49 -4.79
C ASN A 140 -21.35 5.45 -5.33
N PHE A 141 -20.29 5.19 -4.56
CA PHE A 141 -19.32 4.19 -4.93
C PHE A 141 -19.71 2.84 -4.35
N THR A 142 -19.53 1.79 -5.16
CA THR A 142 -19.78 0.41 -4.74
C THR A 142 -18.45 -0.27 -4.47
N ILE A 143 -18.32 -0.86 -3.30
CA ILE A 143 -17.13 -1.60 -2.91
C ILE A 143 -17.42 -3.09 -3.11
N ILE A 144 -16.64 -3.72 -3.99
CA ILE A 144 -16.77 -5.15 -4.25
C ILE A 144 -15.55 -5.85 -3.68
N ARG A 145 -15.77 -6.70 -2.68
CA ARG A 145 -14.71 -7.49 -2.05
C ARG A 145 -14.35 -8.66 -2.96
N LYS A 146 -13.06 -8.81 -3.26
CA LYS A 146 -12.54 -9.98 -3.97
C LYS A 146 -11.62 -10.77 -3.06
N ARG A 147 -11.74 -12.09 -3.12
CA ARG A 147 -10.77 -13.00 -2.53
C ARG A 147 -9.58 -13.13 -3.47
N LEU A 148 -8.41 -13.13 -2.88
CA LEU A 148 -7.16 -13.41 -3.60
C LEU A 148 -6.84 -14.89 -3.59
#